data_b9c6cbe61ca6d3d212868db4f8a216ec
#
_entry.id   b9c6cbe61ca6d3d212868db4f8a216ec
#
_cell.length_a   1.000
_cell.length_b   1.000
_cell.length_c   1.000
_cell.angle_alpha   90.00
_cell.angle_beta   90.00
_cell.angle_gamma   90.00
#
_symmetry.space_group_name_H-M   'P 1'
#
loop_
_entity.id
_entity.type
_entity.pdbx_description
1 polymer ?
#
loop_
_entity_poly.entity_id
_entity_poly.type
_entity_poly.pdbx_seq_one_letter_code
_entity_poly.pdbx_strand_id
1 'polypeptide(L)'
;MTIHLSGVGVRLGSVEVLRDVSVQLDARTIAVVGENGSGKSTFARLLGGLAVRTAGELSVLGLDPTAQARELRRRTAFVFSNPDAQIIMPTVAEDVAFSLRADKLSAPDLRERVASALDRFGLSALADHPAHDLSGGQKQLLALCGAFVRRPDLVIADEPTAFLDARNARLVADHLFSDSGHRLVLVTHDLALAERCEAAVLFTQGRLVAAGTPAEVIAEYEASLQC
;
A
#
# COMPACT_ATOMS: atom_id res chain seq x y z
N MET A 1 10.40 3.84 -15.49
CA MET A 1 8.98 4.22 -15.47
C MET A 1 8.21 3.24 -14.60
N THR A 2 7.59 3.69 -13.54
CA THR A 2 7.07 2.78 -12.53
C THR A 2 5.58 2.49 -12.70
N ILE A 3 4.77 3.54 -12.92
CA ILE A 3 3.31 3.45 -13.06
C ILE A 3 2.89 4.29 -14.24
N HIS A 4 2.12 3.71 -15.17
CA HIS A 4 1.59 4.38 -16.33
C HIS A 4 0.13 3.99 -16.54
N LEU A 5 -0.73 4.98 -16.64
CA LEU A 5 -2.15 4.84 -16.96
C LEU A 5 -2.49 5.70 -18.18
N SER A 6 -3.31 5.18 -19.08
CA SER A 6 -3.83 5.89 -20.25
C SER A 6 -5.31 5.56 -20.43
N GLY A 7 -6.20 6.55 -20.17
CA GLY A 7 -7.65 6.40 -20.30
C GLY A 7 -8.26 5.31 -19.43
N VAL A 8 -7.71 5.06 -18.24
CA VAL A 8 -8.11 3.93 -17.40
C VAL A 8 -9.45 4.20 -16.71
N GLY A 9 -10.39 3.26 -16.89
CA GLY A 9 -11.66 3.20 -16.21
C GLY A 9 -11.79 1.93 -15.34
N VAL A 10 -12.52 2.04 -14.23
CA VAL A 10 -12.90 0.90 -13.38
C VAL A 10 -14.37 0.98 -13.02
N ARG A 11 -15.09 -0.12 -13.23
CA ARG A 11 -16.48 -0.28 -12.81
C ARG A 11 -16.60 -1.39 -11.76
N LEU A 12 -17.37 -1.12 -10.71
CA LEU A 12 -17.75 -2.10 -9.71
C LEU A 12 -19.28 -2.27 -9.78
N GLY A 13 -19.72 -3.39 -10.35
CA GLY A 13 -21.12 -3.57 -10.70
C GLY A 13 -21.59 -2.52 -11.71
N SER A 14 -22.63 -1.75 -11.38
CA SER A 14 -23.16 -0.66 -12.21
C SER A 14 -22.45 0.69 -12.00
N VAL A 15 -21.61 0.81 -10.96
CA VAL A 15 -20.98 2.08 -10.60
C VAL A 15 -19.61 2.20 -11.26
N GLU A 16 -19.39 3.30 -12.00
CA GLU A 16 -18.09 3.68 -12.52
C GLU A 16 -17.32 4.44 -11.43
N VAL A 17 -16.29 3.77 -10.88
CA VAL A 17 -15.53 4.28 -9.74
C VAL A 17 -14.29 5.07 -10.17
N LEU A 18 -13.63 4.64 -11.24
CA LEU A 18 -12.55 5.41 -11.87
C LEU A 18 -12.92 5.74 -13.31
N ARG A 19 -12.63 6.98 -13.73
CA ARG A 19 -13.08 7.54 -15.01
C ARG A 19 -11.94 8.23 -15.72
N ASP A 20 -11.51 7.66 -16.86
CA ASP A 20 -10.55 8.28 -17.77
C ASP A 20 -9.26 8.76 -17.07
N VAL A 21 -8.69 7.88 -16.23
CA VAL A 21 -7.48 8.20 -15.47
C VAL A 21 -6.26 8.02 -16.37
N SER A 22 -5.53 9.12 -16.58
CA SER A 22 -4.30 9.14 -17.36
C SER A 22 -3.20 9.83 -16.55
N VAL A 23 -2.10 9.11 -16.25
CA VAL A 23 -0.98 9.65 -15.48
C VAL A 23 0.27 8.78 -15.67
N GLN A 24 1.42 9.42 -15.55
CA GLN A 24 2.73 8.77 -15.52
C GLN A 24 3.45 9.15 -14.24
N LEU A 25 3.76 8.16 -13.40
CA LEU A 25 4.37 8.35 -12.09
C LEU A 25 5.68 7.55 -12.01
N ASP A 26 6.77 8.23 -11.73
CA ASP A 26 8.11 7.62 -11.63
C ASP A 26 8.83 7.96 -10.32
N ALA A 27 8.24 8.76 -9.45
CA ALA A 27 8.75 9.07 -8.12
C ALA A 27 8.87 7.80 -7.26
N ARG A 28 9.80 7.81 -6.32
CA ARG A 28 9.99 6.69 -5.38
C ARG A 28 8.82 6.58 -4.40
N THR A 29 8.32 7.71 -3.92
CA THR A 29 7.19 7.78 -2.99
C THR A 29 6.10 8.68 -3.57
N ILE A 30 4.86 8.18 -3.62
CA ILE A 30 3.73 8.85 -4.25
C ILE A 30 2.58 8.85 -3.26
N ALA A 31 2.08 10.03 -2.90
CA ALA A 31 0.85 10.19 -2.14
C ALA A 31 -0.38 10.19 -3.06
N VAL A 32 -1.45 9.55 -2.62
CA VAL A 32 -2.77 9.59 -3.27
C VAL A 32 -3.74 10.22 -2.29
N VAL A 33 -4.17 11.45 -2.57
CA VAL A 33 -5.03 12.24 -1.70
C VAL A 33 -6.39 12.52 -2.34
N GLY A 34 -7.35 13.00 -1.56
CA GLY A 34 -8.71 13.34 -1.98
C GLY A 34 -9.75 12.88 -0.96
N GLU A 35 -11.00 13.25 -1.18
CA GLU A 35 -12.12 12.95 -0.29
C GLU A 35 -12.44 11.45 -0.17
N ASN A 36 -13.19 11.08 0.88
CA ASN A 36 -13.72 9.73 1.01
C ASN A 36 -14.67 9.42 -0.16
N GLY A 37 -14.52 8.22 -0.74
CA GLY A 37 -15.30 7.82 -1.92
C GLY A 37 -14.80 8.38 -3.25
N SER A 38 -13.71 9.15 -3.31
CA SER A 38 -13.17 9.70 -4.55
C SER A 38 -12.49 8.68 -5.48
N GLY A 39 -12.32 7.42 -5.05
CA GLY A 39 -11.73 6.35 -5.87
C GLY A 39 -10.30 5.96 -5.49
N LYS A 40 -9.67 6.59 -4.49
CA LYS A 40 -8.27 6.32 -4.07
C LYS A 40 -7.97 4.85 -3.79
N SER A 41 -8.78 4.20 -2.94
CA SER A 41 -8.58 2.79 -2.61
C SER A 41 -8.80 1.87 -3.81
N THR A 42 -9.69 2.24 -4.74
CA THR A 42 -9.87 1.51 -6.00
C THR A 42 -8.64 1.67 -6.89
N PHE A 43 -8.08 2.88 -6.97
CA PHE A 43 -6.82 3.13 -7.67
C PHE A 43 -5.67 2.33 -7.06
N ALA A 44 -5.52 2.33 -5.74
CA ALA A 44 -4.51 1.53 -5.04
C ALA A 44 -4.66 0.03 -5.35
N ARG A 45 -5.88 -0.51 -5.25
CA ARG A 45 -6.17 -1.92 -5.57
C ARG A 45 -5.91 -2.26 -7.04
N LEU A 46 -6.19 -1.34 -7.93
CA LEU A 46 -5.90 -1.50 -9.36
C LEU A 46 -4.39 -1.63 -9.61
N LEU A 47 -3.57 -0.77 -8.98
CA LEU A 47 -2.11 -0.84 -9.07
C LEU A 47 -1.55 -2.15 -8.50
N GLY A 48 -2.15 -2.67 -7.42
CA GLY A 48 -1.77 -3.94 -6.80
C GLY A 48 -2.28 -5.20 -7.52
N GLY A 49 -3.02 -5.05 -8.62
CA GLY A 49 -3.65 -6.19 -9.32
C GLY A 49 -4.76 -6.87 -8.50
N LEU A 50 -5.41 -6.12 -7.59
CA LEU A 50 -6.55 -6.54 -6.78
C LEU A 50 -7.89 -6.05 -7.36
N ALA A 51 -7.85 -5.13 -8.31
CA ALA A 51 -8.99 -4.70 -9.11
C ALA A 51 -8.62 -4.81 -10.59
N VAL A 52 -9.63 -4.93 -11.45
CA VAL A 52 -9.46 -5.05 -12.90
C VAL A 52 -9.98 -3.79 -13.57
N ARG A 53 -9.19 -3.23 -14.48
CA ARG A 53 -9.65 -2.13 -15.33
C ARG A 53 -10.74 -2.60 -16.30
N THR A 54 -11.67 -1.72 -16.60
CA THR A 54 -12.72 -1.94 -17.60
C THR A 54 -12.44 -1.22 -18.93
N ALA A 55 -11.51 -0.26 -18.92
CA ALA A 55 -11.08 0.49 -20.10
C ALA A 55 -9.63 0.96 -19.93
N GLY A 56 -8.99 1.36 -21.02
CA GLY A 56 -7.67 1.97 -21.04
C GLY A 56 -6.52 0.98 -20.88
N GLU A 57 -5.32 1.53 -20.74
CA GLU A 57 -4.07 0.79 -20.58
C GLU A 57 -3.41 1.10 -19.23
N LEU A 58 -2.85 0.08 -18.60
CA LEU A 58 -2.18 0.18 -17.30
C LEU A 58 -0.91 -0.66 -17.29
N SER A 59 0.17 -0.06 -16.84
CA SER A 59 1.42 -0.74 -16.55
C SER A 59 1.94 -0.35 -15.16
N VAL A 60 2.33 -1.32 -14.36
CA VAL A 60 2.95 -1.15 -13.03
C VAL A 60 4.23 -1.96 -13.00
N LEU A 61 5.37 -1.33 -12.72
CA LEU A 61 6.70 -1.95 -12.78
C LEU A 61 7.00 -2.59 -14.15
N GLY A 62 6.42 -2.05 -15.23
CA GLY A 62 6.51 -2.61 -16.59
C GLY A 62 5.63 -3.82 -16.87
N LEU A 63 4.74 -4.18 -15.94
CA LEU A 63 3.82 -5.32 -16.03
C LEU A 63 2.38 -4.84 -16.20
N ASP A 64 1.58 -5.57 -16.97
CA ASP A 64 0.13 -5.40 -17.01
C ASP A 64 -0.51 -6.10 -15.81
N PRO A 65 -1.16 -5.36 -14.87
CA PRO A 65 -1.78 -5.97 -13.70
C PRO A 65 -2.87 -7.00 -13.98
N THR A 66 -3.47 -6.97 -15.16
CA THR A 66 -4.50 -7.97 -15.55
C THR A 66 -3.85 -9.19 -16.17
N ALA A 67 -3.00 -9.02 -17.17
CA ALA A 67 -2.38 -10.13 -17.90
C ALA A 67 -1.27 -10.82 -17.08
N GLN A 68 -0.53 -10.04 -16.27
CA GLN A 68 0.65 -10.51 -15.52
C GLN A 68 0.45 -10.39 -14.00
N ALA A 69 -0.79 -10.54 -13.53
CA ALA A 69 -1.17 -10.35 -12.12
C ALA A 69 -0.33 -11.18 -11.13
N ARG A 70 0.04 -12.42 -11.50
CA ARG A 70 0.85 -13.30 -10.65
C ARG A 70 2.27 -12.77 -10.46
N GLU A 71 2.88 -12.28 -11.53
CA GLU A 71 4.22 -11.72 -11.49
C GLU A 71 4.23 -10.40 -10.72
N LEU A 72 3.28 -9.52 -11.00
CA LEU A 72 3.11 -8.27 -10.29
C LEU A 72 2.96 -8.49 -8.78
N ARG A 73 2.08 -9.40 -8.34
CA ARG A 73 1.88 -9.71 -6.91
C ARG A 73 3.11 -10.32 -6.22
N ARG A 74 4.08 -10.86 -6.94
CA ARG A 74 5.36 -11.27 -6.36
C ARG A 74 6.27 -10.10 -6.05
N ARG A 75 6.17 -9.03 -6.85
CA ARG A 75 7.00 -7.83 -6.76
C ARG A 75 6.34 -6.71 -5.94
N THR A 76 5.06 -6.84 -5.62
CA THR A 76 4.30 -5.84 -4.86
C THR A 76 3.84 -6.39 -3.52
N ALA A 77 3.71 -5.50 -2.54
CA ALA A 77 3.00 -5.78 -1.30
C ALA A 77 1.87 -4.76 -1.12
N PHE A 78 0.75 -5.21 -0.58
CA PHE A 78 -0.38 -4.37 -0.24
C PHE A 78 -0.55 -4.33 1.28
N VAL A 79 -0.75 -3.14 1.84
CA VAL A 79 -1.02 -2.89 3.26
C VAL A 79 -2.39 -2.24 3.37
N PHE A 80 -3.33 -2.93 4.01
CA PHE A 80 -4.70 -2.46 4.18
C PHE A 80 -4.84 -1.58 5.43
N SER A 81 -5.85 -0.72 5.44
CA SER A 81 -6.22 0.09 6.61
C SER A 81 -6.70 -0.75 7.79
N ASN A 82 -7.32 -1.91 7.51
CA ASN A 82 -7.71 -2.88 8.53
C ASN A 82 -6.75 -4.08 8.50
N PRO A 83 -5.85 -4.22 9.49
CA PRO A 83 -4.90 -5.33 9.54
C PRO A 83 -5.56 -6.69 9.74
N ASP A 84 -6.74 -6.77 10.36
CA ASP A 84 -7.47 -8.03 10.55
C ASP A 84 -7.87 -8.68 9.21
N ALA A 85 -7.99 -7.90 8.14
CA ALA A 85 -8.23 -8.44 6.80
C ALA A 85 -6.99 -9.07 6.16
N GLN A 86 -5.81 -8.90 6.76
CA GLN A 86 -4.51 -9.32 6.22
C GLN A 86 -3.87 -10.42 7.05
N ILE A 87 -4.10 -10.44 8.38
CA ILE A 87 -3.60 -11.45 9.31
C ILE A 87 -4.45 -12.72 9.18
N ILE A 88 -3.81 -13.86 8.90
CA ILE A 88 -4.50 -15.11 8.54
C ILE A 88 -4.12 -16.25 9.46
N MET A 89 -2.88 -16.24 10.00
CA MET A 89 -2.35 -17.36 10.77
C MET A 89 -2.56 -17.18 12.27
N PRO A 90 -2.59 -18.27 13.06
CA PRO A 90 -2.86 -18.23 14.48
C PRO A 90 -1.84 -17.41 15.29
N THR A 91 -0.54 -17.52 14.97
CA THR A 91 0.53 -16.84 15.70
C THR A 91 1.27 -15.82 14.82
N VAL A 92 1.93 -14.87 15.48
CA VAL A 92 2.70 -13.81 14.83
C VAL A 92 3.78 -14.37 13.90
N ALA A 93 4.57 -15.34 14.38
CA ALA A 93 5.64 -15.93 13.58
C ALA A 93 5.10 -16.73 12.38
N GLU A 94 4.00 -17.46 12.58
CA GLU A 94 3.34 -18.21 11.51
C GLU A 94 2.80 -17.27 10.42
N ASP A 95 2.24 -16.12 10.78
CA ASP A 95 1.70 -15.17 9.82
C ASP A 95 2.80 -14.55 8.94
N VAL A 96 3.94 -14.19 9.54
CA VAL A 96 5.12 -13.74 8.77
C VAL A 96 5.66 -14.87 7.89
N ALA A 97 5.77 -16.10 8.42
CA ALA A 97 6.23 -17.27 7.66
C ALA A 97 5.32 -17.59 6.47
N PHE A 98 4.00 -17.43 6.66
CA PHE A 98 3.02 -17.65 5.59
C PHE A 98 3.24 -16.71 4.39
N SER A 99 3.69 -15.50 4.62
CA SER A 99 4.03 -14.55 3.55
C SER A 99 5.19 -15.05 2.66
N LEU A 100 6.07 -15.91 3.18
CA LEU A 100 7.23 -16.49 2.49
C LEU A 100 6.96 -17.87 1.84
N ARG A 101 5.74 -18.42 1.96
CA ARG A 101 5.40 -19.77 1.47
C ARG A 101 5.74 -20.01 -0.01
N ALA A 102 5.73 -18.96 -0.82
CA ALA A 102 6.03 -19.04 -2.25
C ALA A 102 7.53 -19.09 -2.56
N ASP A 103 8.40 -18.71 -1.60
CA ASP A 103 9.84 -18.58 -1.80
C ASP A 103 10.58 -19.92 -1.68
N LYS A 104 9.89 -20.98 -1.19
CA LYS A 104 10.41 -22.35 -1.04
C LYS A 104 11.74 -22.40 -0.27
N LEU A 105 11.85 -21.60 0.78
CA LEU A 105 13.04 -21.55 1.63
C LEU A 105 13.24 -22.87 2.40
N SER A 106 14.49 -23.18 2.75
CA SER A 106 14.76 -24.26 3.72
C SER A 106 14.21 -23.89 5.10
N ALA A 107 13.93 -24.86 5.95
CA ALA A 107 13.41 -24.59 7.29
C ALA A 107 14.35 -23.71 8.16
N PRO A 108 15.69 -23.84 8.11
CA PRO A 108 16.60 -22.90 8.77
C PRO A 108 16.48 -21.48 8.22
N ASP A 109 16.55 -21.31 6.88
CA ASP A 109 16.50 -20.00 6.22
C ASP A 109 15.16 -19.27 6.48
N LEU A 110 14.05 -20.03 6.50
CA LEU A 110 12.74 -19.51 6.83
C LEU A 110 12.71 -18.94 8.25
N ARG A 111 13.21 -19.72 9.23
CA ARG A 111 13.25 -19.27 10.64
C ARG A 111 14.11 -18.02 10.82
N GLU A 112 15.29 -18.00 10.21
CA GLU A 112 16.19 -16.85 10.27
C GLU A 112 15.52 -15.60 9.67
N ARG A 113 14.89 -15.74 8.51
CA ARG A 113 14.24 -14.63 7.82
C ARG A 113 13.03 -14.10 8.59
N VAL A 114 12.24 -14.98 9.20
CA VAL A 114 11.12 -14.59 10.08
C VAL A 114 11.63 -13.89 11.32
N ALA A 115 12.64 -14.43 12.01
CA ALA A 115 13.20 -13.83 13.21
C ALA A 115 13.78 -12.44 12.93
N SER A 116 14.54 -12.28 11.86
CA SER A 116 15.09 -10.98 11.43
C SER A 116 13.98 -9.97 11.08
N ALA A 117 12.89 -10.41 10.45
CA ALA A 117 11.76 -9.56 10.16
C ALA A 117 11.04 -9.10 11.43
N LEU A 118 10.77 -10.02 12.37
CA LEU A 118 10.14 -9.72 13.65
C LEU A 118 10.98 -8.75 14.48
N ASP A 119 12.30 -8.91 14.48
CA ASP A 119 13.23 -8.01 15.18
C ASP A 119 13.15 -6.60 14.60
N ARG A 120 13.21 -6.46 13.29
CA ARG A 120 13.09 -5.17 12.59
C ARG A 120 11.82 -4.41 12.94
N PHE A 121 10.69 -5.13 13.13
CA PHE A 121 9.39 -4.52 13.45
C PHE A 121 9.07 -4.50 14.95
N GLY A 122 10.03 -4.88 15.83
CA GLY A 122 9.86 -4.89 17.28
C GLY A 122 8.85 -5.91 17.78
N LEU A 123 8.65 -7.01 17.04
CA LEU A 123 7.68 -8.06 17.35
C LEU A 123 8.30 -9.35 17.88
N SER A 124 9.63 -9.41 18.08
CA SER A 124 10.33 -10.64 18.49
C SER A 124 9.77 -11.27 19.76
N ALA A 125 9.45 -10.46 20.79
CA ALA A 125 8.89 -10.94 22.05
C ALA A 125 7.46 -11.50 21.92
N LEU A 126 6.81 -11.28 20.79
CA LEU A 126 5.43 -11.68 20.48
C LEU A 126 5.37 -12.82 19.46
N ALA A 127 6.50 -13.41 19.07
CA ALA A 127 6.58 -14.39 17.99
C ALA A 127 5.56 -15.55 18.14
N ASP A 128 5.44 -16.11 19.33
CA ASP A 128 4.54 -17.23 19.64
C ASP A 128 3.16 -16.80 20.17
N HIS A 129 2.90 -15.46 20.25
CA HIS A 129 1.61 -14.95 20.72
C HIS A 129 0.53 -15.17 19.66
N PRO A 130 -0.72 -15.39 20.09
CA PRO A 130 -1.85 -15.40 19.19
C PRO A 130 -1.99 -14.05 18.46
N ALA A 131 -2.04 -14.07 17.14
CA ALA A 131 -2.08 -12.84 16.34
C ALA A 131 -3.35 -12.01 16.59
N HIS A 132 -4.47 -12.66 16.98
CA HIS A 132 -5.74 -11.98 17.27
C HIS A 132 -5.72 -11.19 18.59
N ASP A 133 -4.83 -11.53 19.55
CA ASP A 133 -4.70 -10.87 20.85
C ASP A 133 -3.84 -9.60 20.79
N LEU A 134 -3.21 -9.33 19.66
CA LEU A 134 -2.41 -8.14 19.47
C LEU A 134 -3.27 -6.86 19.53
N SER A 135 -2.68 -5.77 20.05
CA SER A 135 -3.29 -4.44 19.93
C SER A 135 -3.36 -3.99 18.46
N GLY A 136 -4.24 -3.03 18.13
CA GLY A 136 -4.39 -2.52 16.76
C GLY A 136 -3.06 -2.06 16.14
N GLY A 137 -2.21 -1.35 16.90
CA GLY A 137 -0.88 -0.94 16.44
C GLY A 137 0.06 -2.12 16.20
N GLN A 138 0.04 -3.14 17.06
CA GLN A 138 0.84 -4.35 16.87
C GLN A 138 0.37 -5.16 15.66
N LYS A 139 -0.95 -5.25 15.43
CA LYS A 139 -1.52 -5.88 14.23
C LYS A 139 -1.08 -5.16 12.96
N GLN A 140 -1.06 -3.84 12.97
CA GLN A 140 -0.59 -3.07 11.81
C GLN A 140 0.91 -3.27 11.55
N LEU A 141 1.72 -3.34 12.61
CA LEU A 141 3.15 -3.70 12.49
C LEU A 141 3.34 -5.12 11.97
N LEU A 142 2.50 -6.08 12.39
CA LEU A 142 2.53 -7.45 11.87
C LEU A 142 2.17 -7.49 10.37
N ALA A 143 1.12 -6.78 9.95
CA ALA A 143 0.74 -6.66 8.55
C ALA A 143 1.87 -6.07 7.69
N LEU A 144 2.55 -5.02 8.20
CA LEU A 144 3.75 -4.47 7.57
C LEU A 144 4.90 -5.47 7.53
N CYS A 145 5.18 -6.16 8.63
CA CYS A 145 6.22 -7.18 8.71
C CYS A 145 6.00 -8.25 7.63
N GLY A 146 4.78 -8.79 7.51
CA GLY A 146 4.40 -9.74 6.47
C GLY A 146 4.53 -9.20 5.03
N ALA A 147 4.27 -7.90 4.84
CA ALA A 147 4.47 -7.23 3.57
C ALA A 147 5.97 -7.09 3.21
N PHE A 148 6.79 -6.63 4.15
CA PHE A 148 8.20 -6.31 3.92
C PHE A 148 9.14 -7.51 3.94
N VAL A 149 8.79 -8.61 4.63
CA VAL A 149 9.62 -9.84 4.68
C VAL A 149 9.88 -10.41 3.29
N ARG A 150 8.99 -10.14 2.33
CA ARG A 150 9.10 -10.54 0.92
C ARG A 150 10.03 -9.64 0.09
N ARG A 151 10.51 -8.51 0.65
CA ARG A 151 11.33 -7.52 -0.05
C ARG A 151 10.69 -7.05 -1.36
N PRO A 152 9.50 -6.46 -1.31
CA PRO A 152 8.79 -6.02 -2.51
C PRO A 152 9.50 -4.85 -3.20
N ASP A 153 9.37 -4.75 -4.53
CA ASP A 153 9.83 -3.59 -5.31
C ASP A 153 8.90 -2.38 -5.10
N LEU A 154 7.59 -2.65 -4.86
CA LEU A 154 6.57 -1.63 -4.64
C LEU A 154 5.69 -2.02 -3.45
N VAL A 155 5.54 -1.10 -2.50
CA VAL A 155 4.57 -1.18 -1.41
C VAL A 155 3.40 -0.25 -1.75
N ILE A 156 2.18 -0.75 -1.66
CA ILE A 156 0.94 0.03 -1.81
C ILE A 156 0.26 -0.01 -0.46
N ALA A 157 0.13 1.14 0.20
CA ALA A 157 -0.46 1.28 1.52
C ALA A 157 -1.75 2.11 1.43
N ASP A 158 -2.88 1.49 1.78
CA ASP A 158 -4.20 2.13 1.75
C ASP A 158 -4.61 2.50 3.18
N GLU A 159 -4.46 3.78 3.55
CA GLU A 159 -4.73 4.35 4.87
C GLU A 159 -4.03 3.57 6.02
N PRO A 160 -2.73 3.32 5.96
CA PRO A 160 -2.03 2.39 6.87
C PRO A 160 -1.94 2.88 8.32
N THR A 161 -2.21 4.15 8.58
CA THR A 161 -2.18 4.78 9.91
C THR A 161 -3.57 5.06 10.48
N ALA A 162 -4.62 4.72 9.73
CA ALA A 162 -6.00 4.89 10.21
C ALA A 162 -6.24 4.11 11.51
N PHE A 163 -6.97 4.70 12.44
CA PHE A 163 -7.32 4.13 13.73
C PHE A 163 -6.15 3.83 14.69
N LEU A 164 -4.93 4.31 14.39
CA LEU A 164 -3.78 4.20 15.26
C LEU A 164 -3.62 5.44 16.15
N ASP A 165 -3.12 5.24 17.36
CA ASP A 165 -2.61 6.36 18.15
C ASP A 165 -1.37 6.99 17.51
N ALA A 166 -1.04 8.21 17.93
CA ALA A 166 0.06 8.99 17.34
C ALA A 166 1.43 8.28 17.38
N ARG A 167 1.69 7.45 18.41
CA ARG A 167 2.95 6.69 18.53
C ARG A 167 3.02 5.58 17.49
N ASN A 168 1.96 4.79 17.41
CA ASN A 168 1.89 3.68 16.45
C ASN A 168 1.83 4.18 15.00
N ALA A 169 1.08 5.27 14.73
CA ALA A 169 1.04 5.91 13.42
C ALA A 169 2.43 6.35 12.95
N ARG A 170 3.24 6.94 13.86
CA ARG A 170 4.62 7.34 13.55
C ARG A 170 5.50 6.13 13.25
N LEU A 171 5.43 5.06 14.05
CA LEU A 171 6.21 3.82 13.81
C LEU A 171 5.88 3.20 12.45
N VAL A 172 4.60 3.10 12.12
CA VAL A 172 4.13 2.60 10.82
C VAL A 172 4.67 3.47 9.68
N ALA A 173 4.54 4.79 9.80
CA ALA A 173 5.06 5.73 8.81
C ALA A 173 6.58 5.58 8.64
N ASP A 174 7.36 5.49 9.73
CA ASP A 174 8.81 5.36 9.65
C ASP A 174 9.24 4.06 8.96
N HIS A 175 8.52 2.95 9.15
CA HIS A 175 8.76 1.72 8.40
C HIS A 175 8.44 1.88 6.91
N LEU A 176 7.34 2.55 6.55
CA LEU A 176 6.95 2.78 5.15
C LEU A 176 7.95 3.66 4.40
N PHE A 177 8.46 4.70 5.05
CA PHE A 177 9.44 5.63 4.47
C PHE A 177 10.90 5.20 4.66
N SER A 178 11.16 4.07 5.34
CA SER A 178 12.52 3.58 5.55
C SER A 178 13.23 3.33 4.21
N ASP A 179 14.55 3.54 4.19
CA ASP A 179 15.40 3.29 3.01
C ASP A 179 15.68 1.80 2.82
N SER A 180 14.65 1.04 2.45
CA SER A 180 14.72 -0.39 2.19
C SER A 180 14.71 -0.77 0.70
N GLY A 181 14.88 0.23 -0.18
CA GLY A 181 14.98 0.03 -1.63
C GLY A 181 13.64 -0.16 -2.35
N HIS A 182 12.51 -0.16 -1.64
CA HIS A 182 11.17 -0.23 -2.23
C HIS A 182 10.66 1.13 -2.72
N ARG A 183 9.69 1.11 -3.61
CA ARG A 183 8.84 2.26 -3.94
C ARG A 183 7.57 2.21 -3.10
N LEU A 184 6.94 3.37 -2.87
CA LEU A 184 5.74 3.50 -2.04
C LEU A 184 4.64 4.25 -2.81
N VAL A 185 3.44 3.67 -2.84
CA VAL A 185 2.19 4.40 -3.12
C VAL A 185 1.39 4.44 -1.82
N LEU A 186 1.19 5.63 -1.29
CA LEU A 186 0.53 5.87 -0.02
C LEU A 186 -0.81 6.57 -0.26
N VAL A 187 -1.91 5.87 -0.06
CA VAL A 187 -3.23 6.49 0.04
C VAL A 187 -3.40 6.99 1.47
N THR A 188 -3.66 8.27 1.63
CA THR A 188 -3.86 8.85 2.96
C THR A 188 -4.71 10.12 2.91
N HIS A 189 -5.44 10.38 3.99
CA HIS A 189 -6.07 11.66 4.29
C HIS A 189 -5.22 12.53 5.23
N ASP A 190 -4.11 11.97 5.77
CA ASP A 190 -3.14 12.71 6.57
C ASP A 190 -2.18 13.46 5.63
N LEU A 191 -2.40 14.78 5.51
CA LEU A 191 -1.62 15.64 4.63
C LEU A 191 -0.16 15.76 5.06
N ALA A 192 0.12 15.65 6.36
CA ALA A 192 1.51 15.66 6.86
C ALA A 192 2.27 14.40 6.42
N LEU A 193 1.61 13.26 6.29
CA LEU A 193 2.22 12.08 5.68
C LEU A 193 2.36 12.22 4.16
N ALA A 194 1.39 12.84 3.50
CA ALA A 194 1.45 13.10 2.06
C ALA A 194 2.63 14.02 1.70
N GLU A 195 2.92 15.04 2.52
CA GLU A 195 4.07 15.93 2.37
C GLU A 195 5.43 15.23 2.41
N ARG A 196 5.52 14.05 3.05
CA ARG A 196 6.76 13.26 3.08
C ARG A 196 7.06 12.54 1.76
N CYS A 197 6.10 12.48 0.84
CA CYS A 197 6.27 11.85 -0.46
C CYS A 197 6.99 12.78 -1.46
N GLU A 198 7.59 12.18 -2.50
CA GLU A 198 8.26 12.93 -3.59
C GLU A 198 7.27 13.49 -4.61
N ALA A 199 6.12 12.81 -4.78
CA ALA A 199 5.05 13.24 -5.67
C ALA A 199 3.68 12.97 -5.02
N ALA A 200 2.66 13.66 -5.50
CA ALA A 200 1.28 13.42 -5.09
C ALA A 200 0.32 13.45 -6.27
N VAL A 201 -0.84 12.80 -6.10
CA VAL A 201 -1.97 12.85 -7.03
C VAL A 201 -3.26 13.10 -6.25
N LEU A 202 -4.16 13.91 -6.83
CA LEU A 202 -5.47 14.22 -6.26
C LEU A 202 -6.58 13.52 -7.04
N PHE A 203 -7.42 12.81 -6.30
CA PHE A 203 -8.64 12.18 -6.83
C PHE A 203 -9.89 12.91 -6.34
N THR A 204 -10.78 13.24 -7.28
CA THR A 204 -12.11 13.79 -7.01
C THR A 204 -13.13 13.06 -7.89
N GLN A 205 -14.18 12.48 -7.29
CA GLN A 205 -15.28 11.81 -7.98
C GLN A 205 -14.84 10.80 -9.07
N GLY A 206 -13.82 9.99 -8.77
CA GLY A 206 -13.31 8.97 -9.67
C GLY A 206 -12.36 9.48 -10.76
N ARG A 207 -12.02 10.76 -10.77
CA ARG A 207 -11.08 11.36 -11.72
C ARG A 207 -9.79 11.78 -11.02
N LEU A 208 -8.69 11.67 -11.73
CA LEU A 208 -7.44 12.28 -11.33
C LEU A 208 -7.48 13.74 -11.81
N VAL A 209 -7.44 14.68 -10.88
CA VAL A 209 -7.59 16.13 -11.18
C VAL A 209 -6.28 16.89 -11.06
N ALA A 210 -5.33 16.41 -10.24
CA ALA A 210 -4.00 16.99 -10.14
C ALA A 210 -2.93 15.92 -9.96
N ALA A 211 -1.73 16.20 -10.45
CA ALA A 211 -0.51 15.41 -10.22
C ALA A 211 0.68 16.37 -10.22
N GLY A 212 1.56 16.26 -9.22
CA GLY A 212 2.71 17.16 -9.08
C GLY A 212 3.45 16.94 -7.77
N THR A 213 4.08 18.00 -7.26
CA THR A 213 4.68 17.99 -5.93
C THR A 213 3.59 17.88 -4.85
N PRO A 214 3.88 17.30 -3.67
CA PRO A 214 2.91 17.25 -2.58
C PRO A 214 2.34 18.63 -2.22
N ALA A 215 3.18 19.65 -2.16
CA ALA A 215 2.75 21.01 -1.81
C ALA A 215 1.71 21.58 -2.81
N GLU A 216 1.92 21.41 -4.12
CA GLU A 216 0.99 21.85 -5.16
C GLU A 216 -0.34 21.12 -5.07
N VAL A 217 -0.28 19.79 -4.94
CA VAL A 217 -1.47 18.92 -4.91
C VAL A 217 -2.27 19.12 -3.63
N ILE A 218 -1.62 19.30 -2.49
CA ILE A 218 -2.29 19.60 -1.21
C ILE A 218 -2.97 20.97 -1.25
N ALA A 219 -2.30 21.99 -1.79
CA ALA A 219 -2.90 23.32 -1.93
C ALA A 219 -4.16 23.29 -2.81
N GLU A 220 -4.14 22.53 -3.91
CA GLU A 220 -5.32 22.34 -4.76
C GLU A 220 -6.44 21.58 -4.04
N TYR A 221 -6.08 20.56 -3.27
CA TYR A 221 -7.05 19.82 -2.45
C TYR A 221 -7.72 20.73 -1.40
N GLU A 222 -6.93 21.50 -0.65
CA GLU A 222 -7.46 22.45 0.36
C GLU A 222 -8.35 23.54 -0.27
N ALA A 223 -7.97 24.06 -1.44
CA ALA A 223 -8.79 25.01 -2.18
C ALA A 223 -10.15 24.39 -2.60
N SER A 224 -10.16 23.11 -2.97
CA SER A 224 -11.39 22.39 -3.35
C SER A 224 -12.37 22.18 -2.19
N LEU A 225 -11.89 22.19 -0.94
CA LEU A 225 -12.74 22.03 0.26
C LEU A 225 -13.45 23.32 0.67
N GLN A 226 -13.05 24.49 0.11
CA GLN A 226 -13.61 25.80 0.43
C GLN A 226 -14.74 26.23 -0.51
N CYS A 227 -14.99 25.45 -1.56
CA CYS A 227 -16.05 25.68 -2.56
C CYS A 227 -17.27 24.82 -2.28
#